data_23ecf854e3811d9aebf526d0bd825870
#
_entry.id   23ecf854e3811d9aebf526d0bd825870
#
_cell.length_a   1.000
_cell.length_b   1.000
_cell.length_c   1.000
_cell.angle_alpha   90.00
_cell.angle_beta   90.00
_cell.angle_gamma   90.00
#
_symmetry.space_group_name_H-M   'P 1'
#
loop_
_entity.id
_entity.type
_entity.pdbx_description
1 polymer ?
#
loop_
_entity_poly.entity_id
_entity_poly.type
_entity_poly.pdbx_seq_one_letter_code
_entity_poly.pdbx_strand_id
1 'polypeptide(L)'
;MKLTEMAFQETLRLMPPVPSLPRRPIRDFTFKGYAIPAGTGVGVNPMFTHHMPEIWPEPERFDPLRFTDEAQRGRHRFAWVPFGGGAHMCLGLHFAYMQAKCFARHFLQNIEVSLEDGYKPDWQMWPIPKPRDGLRVRMRAV
;
A
#
# COMPACT_ATOMS: atom_id res chain seq x y z
N MET A 1 -5.25 -15.85 11.28
CA MET A 1 -5.25 -14.37 11.08
C MET A 1 -5.22 -13.97 9.59
N LYS A 2 -5.93 -14.74 8.73
CA LYS A 2 -5.96 -14.45 7.28
C LYS A 2 -6.60 -13.08 6.98
N LEU A 3 -7.70 -12.74 7.65
CA LEU A 3 -8.39 -11.46 7.46
C LEU A 3 -7.52 -10.25 7.85
N THR A 4 -6.77 -10.34 8.95
CA THR A 4 -5.84 -9.27 9.38
C THR A 4 -4.75 -9.01 8.34
N GLU A 5 -4.26 -10.08 7.72
CA GLU A 5 -3.28 -9.99 6.65
C GLU A 5 -3.86 -9.31 5.40
N MET A 6 -5.06 -9.73 4.99
CA MET A 6 -5.76 -9.10 3.87
C MET A 6 -6.09 -7.63 4.13
N ALA A 7 -6.48 -7.28 5.36
CA ALA A 7 -6.71 -5.89 5.77
C ALA A 7 -5.41 -5.07 5.72
N PHE A 8 -4.29 -5.62 6.15
CA PHE A 8 -2.99 -4.98 6.01
C PHE A 8 -2.59 -4.78 4.55
N GLN A 9 -2.81 -5.78 3.69
CA GLN A 9 -2.55 -5.67 2.25
C GLN A 9 -3.41 -4.56 1.61
N GLU A 10 -4.69 -4.48 1.98
CA GLU A 10 -5.59 -3.44 1.47
C GLU A 10 -5.21 -2.04 1.98
N THR A 11 -4.77 -1.92 3.22
CA THR A 11 -4.21 -0.67 3.73
C THR A 11 -3.01 -0.22 2.91
N LEU A 12 -2.08 -1.13 2.60
CA LEU A 12 -0.92 -0.84 1.76
C LEU A 12 -1.29 -0.55 0.30
N ARG A 13 -2.43 -1.05 -0.19
CA ARG A 13 -2.94 -0.69 -1.51
C ARG A 13 -3.41 0.76 -1.53
N LEU A 14 -4.28 1.12 -0.58
CA LEU A 14 -4.84 2.48 -0.49
C LEU A 14 -3.77 3.51 -0.13
N MET A 15 -2.86 3.17 0.77
CA MET A 15 -1.86 4.09 1.30
C MET A 15 -0.46 3.44 1.31
N PRO A 16 0.17 3.24 0.15
CA PRO A 16 1.51 2.70 0.11
C PRO A 16 2.50 3.66 0.79
N PRO A 17 3.32 3.19 1.75
CA PRO A 17 4.28 4.05 2.46
C PRO A 17 5.29 4.72 1.54
N VAL A 18 5.59 4.10 0.39
CA VAL A 18 6.45 4.65 -0.65
C VAL A 18 5.62 4.83 -1.92
N PRO A 19 5.03 6.03 -2.11
CA PRO A 19 4.09 6.27 -3.21
C PRO A 19 4.76 6.35 -4.57
N SER A 20 6.07 6.52 -4.64
CA SER A 20 6.85 6.59 -5.88
C SER A 20 8.20 5.90 -5.72
N LEU A 21 8.54 5.06 -6.69
CA LEU A 21 9.78 4.27 -6.74
C LEU A 21 10.66 4.79 -7.87
N PRO A 22 11.58 5.74 -7.61
CA PRO A 22 12.48 6.29 -8.64
C PRO A 22 13.48 5.23 -9.10
N ARG A 23 13.81 5.27 -10.41
CA ARG A 23 14.79 4.40 -11.05
C ARG A 23 15.58 5.17 -12.09
N ARG A 24 16.72 4.63 -12.49
CA ARG A 24 17.50 5.06 -13.64
C ARG A 24 17.95 3.85 -14.45
N PRO A 25 17.61 3.75 -15.72
CA PRO A 25 18.11 2.67 -16.56
C PRO A 25 19.63 2.80 -16.76
N ILE A 26 20.31 1.67 -16.72
CA ILE A 26 21.77 1.61 -16.95
C ILE A 26 22.13 1.48 -18.42
N ARG A 27 21.14 1.28 -19.28
CA ARG A 27 21.25 1.20 -20.75
C ARG A 27 19.96 1.73 -21.37
N ASP A 28 20.04 2.14 -22.63
CA ASP A 28 18.90 2.57 -23.40
C ASP A 28 17.85 1.45 -23.50
N PHE A 29 16.58 1.81 -23.48
CA PHE A 29 15.48 0.88 -23.74
C PHE A 29 14.32 1.61 -24.41
N THR A 30 13.39 0.83 -24.94
CA THR A 30 12.16 1.36 -25.54
C THR A 30 10.95 0.96 -24.69
N PHE A 31 10.08 1.91 -24.43
CA PHE A 31 8.81 1.67 -23.75
C PHE A 31 7.66 2.29 -24.54
N LYS A 32 6.70 1.46 -24.97
CA LYS A 32 5.54 1.87 -25.79
C LYS A 32 5.92 2.74 -27.00
N GLY A 33 7.01 2.40 -27.68
CA GLY A 33 7.52 3.13 -28.85
C GLY A 33 8.40 4.35 -28.53
N TYR A 34 8.52 4.76 -27.28
CA TYR A 34 9.40 5.85 -26.86
C TYR A 34 10.79 5.34 -26.53
N ALA A 35 11.82 5.96 -27.10
CA ALA A 35 13.21 5.69 -26.73
C ALA A 35 13.53 6.36 -25.39
N ILE A 36 14.03 5.59 -24.43
CA ILE A 36 14.43 6.06 -23.11
C ILE A 36 15.94 5.87 -22.96
N PRO A 37 16.73 6.94 -23.01
CA PRO A 37 18.18 6.86 -22.85
C PRO A 37 18.60 6.38 -21.47
N ALA A 38 19.78 5.78 -21.40
CA ALA A 38 20.43 5.47 -20.13
C ALA A 38 20.56 6.72 -19.25
N GLY A 39 20.39 6.56 -17.94
CA GLY A 39 20.45 7.66 -16.98
C GLY A 39 19.20 8.51 -16.87
N THR A 40 18.21 8.33 -17.76
CA THR A 40 16.92 9.03 -17.67
C THR A 40 16.23 8.71 -16.34
N GLY A 41 15.70 9.73 -15.64
CA GLY A 41 14.88 9.52 -14.45
C GLY A 41 13.54 8.89 -14.84
N VAL A 42 13.28 7.66 -14.40
CA VAL A 42 11.99 6.97 -14.58
C VAL A 42 11.43 6.58 -13.22
N GLY A 43 10.13 6.37 -13.12
CA GLY A 43 9.52 5.98 -11.85
C GLY A 43 8.37 5.00 -12.02
N VAL A 44 8.19 4.14 -11.04
CA VAL A 44 6.96 3.39 -10.84
C VAL A 44 6.19 4.10 -9.73
N ASN A 45 4.90 4.32 -9.95
CA ASN A 45 4.04 4.98 -8.97
C ASN A 45 3.01 3.99 -8.40
N PRO A 46 3.31 3.35 -7.26
CA PRO A 46 2.37 2.45 -6.60
C PRO A 46 1.05 3.13 -6.26
N MET A 47 1.08 4.39 -5.80
CA MET A 47 -0.15 5.13 -5.48
C MET A 47 -1.09 5.20 -6.68
N PHE A 48 -0.58 5.48 -7.87
CA PHE A 48 -1.37 5.48 -9.10
C PHE A 48 -1.83 4.07 -9.49
N THR A 49 -0.88 3.12 -9.55
CA THR A 49 -1.18 1.74 -10.00
C THR A 49 -2.20 1.05 -9.12
N HIS A 50 -2.15 1.29 -7.81
CA HIS A 50 -3.05 0.70 -6.83
C HIS A 50 -4.47 1.30 -6.86
N HIS A 51 -4.67 2.41 -7.59
CA HIS A 51 -5.96 3.10 -7.75
C HIS A 51 -6.50 3.06 -9.18
N MET A 52 -5.87 2.30 -10.09
CA MET A 52 -6.36 2.13 -11.46
C MET A 52 -7.66 1.33 -11.47
N PRO A 53 -8.80 1.90 -11.92
CA PRO A 53 -10.10 1.21 -11.87
C PRO A 53 -10.14 -0.08 -12.67
N GLU A 54 -9.35 -0.16 -13.74
CA GLU A 54 -9.24 -1.33 -14.61
C GLU A 54 -8.64 -2.55 -13.89
N ILE A 55 -7.87 -2.31 -12.83
CA ILE A 55 -7.24 -3.35 -12.01
C ILE A 55 -7.98 -3.53 -10.69
N TRP A 56 -8.47 -2.43 -10.13
CA TRP A 56 -9.07 -2.34 -8.82
C TRP A 56 -10.46 -1.67 -8.92
N PRO A 57 -11.52 -2.42 -9.22
CA PRO A 57 -12.88 -1.86 -9.24
C PRO A 57 -13.21 -1.15 -7.91
N GLU A 58 -13.87 0.01 -7.96
CA GLU A 58 -14.13 0.86 -6.79
C GLU A 58 -12.84 1.14 -5.98
N PRO A 59 -11.80 1.77 -6.57
CA PRO A 59 -10.46 1.78 -6.02
C PRO A 59 -10.35 2.47 -4.65
N GLU A 60 -11.26 3.41 -4.34
CA GLU A 60 -11.27 4.15 -3.06
C GLU A 60 -11.94 3.35 -1.92
N ARG A 61 -12.63 2.26 -2.25
CA ARG A 61 -13.30 1.44 -1.25
C ARG A 61 -12.29 0.51 -0.56
N PHE A 62 -12.28 0.54 0.78
CA PHE A 62 -11.54 -0.42 1.58
C PHE A 62 -12.22 -1.79 1.54
N ASP A 63 -11.59 -2.75 0.89
CA ASP A 63 -12.13 -4.10 0.73
C ASP A 63 -11.02 -5.16 0.84
N PRO A 64 -10.76 -5.71 2.03
CA PRO A 64 -9.76 -6.76 2.21
C PRO A 64 -9.98 -8.02 1.38
N LEU A 65 -11.21 -8.29 0.94
CA LEU A 65 -11.52 -9.49 0.15
C LEU A 65 -10.86 -9.47 -1.23
N ARG A 66 -10.38 -8.33 -1.69
CA ARG A 66 -9.53 -8.23 -2.89
C ARG A 66 -8.27 -9.07 -2.82
N PHE A 67 -7.85 -9.47 -1.61
CA PHE A 67 -6.65 -10.26 -1.35
C PHE A 67 -6.93 -11.71 -0.98
N THR A 68 -8.15 -12.21 -1.25
CA THR A 68 -8.41 -13.65 -1.24
C THR A 68 -7.64 -14.33 -2.38
N ASP A 69 -7.33 -15.62 -2.19
CA ASP A 69 -6.62 -16.40 -3.22
C ASP A 69 -7.38 -16.41 -4.55
N GLU A 70 -8.72 -16.37 -4.50
CA GLU A 70 -9.58 -16.31 -5.66
C GLU A 70 -9.49 -14.94 -6.37
N ALA A 71 -9.63 -13.85 -5.63
CA ALA A 71 -9.59 -12.49 -6.18
C ALA A 71 -8.21 -12.14 -6.77
N GLN A 72 -7.15 -12.80 -6.31
CA GLN A 72 -5.81 -12.60 -6.83
C GLN A 72 -5.52 -13.40 -8.12
N ARG A 73 -6.34 -14.41 -8.45
CA ARG A 73 -6.17 -15.19 -9.68
C ARG A 73 -6.33 -14.29 -10.91
N GLY A 74 -5.38 -14.35 -11.80
CA GLY A 74 -5.39 -13.54 -13.04
C GLY A 74 -4.96 -12.09 -12.87
N ARG A 75 -4.79 -11.58 -11.64
CA ARG A 75 -4.23 -10.25 -11.44
C ARG A 75 -2.74 -10.25 -11.77
N HIS A 76 -2.32 -9.26 -12.53
CA HIS A 76 -0.90 -9.12 -12.89
C HIS A 76 -0.04 -8.99 -11.62
N ARG A 77 1.09 -9.71 -11.57
CA ARG A 77 1.98 -9.78 -10.38
C ARG A 77 2.49 -8.42 -9.87
N PHE A 78 2.55 -7.40 -10.71
CA PHE A 78 2.95 -6.04 -10.37
C PHE A 78 1.78 -5.06 -10.22
N ALA A 79 0.55 -5.55 -10.20
CA ALA A 79 -0.61 -4.73 -9.90
C ALA A 79 -0.60 -4.19 -8.45
N TRP A 80 0.08 -4.92 -7.55
CA TRP A 80 0.25 -4.56 -6.14
C TRP A 80 1.72 -4.64 -5.77
N VAL A 81 2.35 -3.47 -5.51
CA VAL A 81 3.80 -3.34 -5.33
C VAL A 81 4.19 -2.39 -4.19
N PRO A 82 3.57 -2.43 -3.01
CA PRO A 82 3.89 -1.51 -1.91
C PRO A 82 5.29 -1.73 -1.35
N PHE A 83 5.87 -2.90 -1.60
CA PHE A 83 7.24 -3.26 -1.22
C PHE A 83 8.23 -3.21 -2.39
N GLY A 84 7.80 -2.64 -3.53
CA GLY A 84 8.58 -2.68 -4.76
C GLY A 84 8.59 -4.06 -5.41
N GLY A 85 9.61 -4.33 -6.23
CA GLY A 85 9.73 -5.59 -6.94
C GLY A 85 11.10 -5.78 -7.59
N GLY A 86 11.38 -7.03 -8.01
CA GLY A 86 12.66 -7.40 -8.62
C GLY A 86 13.82 -7.35 -7.62
N ALA A 87 15.02 -7.05 -8.11
CA ALA A 87 16.25 -7.04 -7.32
C ALA A 87 16.25 -6.00 -6.18
N HIS A 88 15.39 -5.00 -6.24
CA HIS A 88 15.26 -3.94 -5.25
C HIS A 88 13.98 -4.07 -4.41
N MET A 89 13.42 -5.27 -4.29
CA MET A 89 12.29 -5.52 -3.40
C MET A 89 12.69 -5.29 -1.94
N CYS A 90 11.76 -4.82 -1.12
CA CYS A 90 12.00 -4.55 0.29
C CYS A 90 12.46 -5.82 1.04
N LEU A 91 13.61 -5.73 1.70
CA LEU A 91 14.14 -6.82 2.53
C LEU A 91 13.29 -7.07 3.78
N GLY A 92 12.64 -6.02 4.30
CA GLY A 92 11.82 -6.07 5.50
C GLY A 92 10.37 -6.54 5.29
N LEU A 93 10.01 -7.05 4.11
CA LEU A 93 8.63 -7.46 3.79
C LEU A 93 8.05 -8.43 4.83
N HIS A 94 8.74 -9.51 5.13
CA HIS A 94 8.27 -10.52 6.09
C HIS A 94 8.20 -9.97 7.52
N PHE A 95 9.14 -9.10 7.88
CA PHE A 95 9.14 -8.42 9.17
C PHE A 95 7.94 -7.48 9.30
N ALA A 96 7.61 -6.71 8.26
CA ALA A 96 6.44 -5.83 8.24
C ALA A 96 5.14 -6.60 8.44
N TYR A 97 4.97 -7.74 7.76
CA TYR A 97 3.79 -8.61 7.95
C TYR A 97 3.71 -9.17 9.37
N MET A 98 4.83 -9.63 9.92
CA MET A 98 4.88 -10.15 11.29
C MET A 98 4.50 -9.04 12.29
N GLN A 99 5.14 -7.88 12.19
CA GLN A 99 4.89 -6.74 13.08
C GLN A 99 3.43 -6.27 13.01
N ALA A 100 2.89 -6.09 11.80
CA ALA A 100 1.51 -5.67 11.61
C ALA A 100 0.52 -6.68 12.21
N LYS A 101 0.73 -7.98 12.02
CA LYS A 101 -0.13 -9.03 12.58
C LYS A 101 -0.05 -9.10 14.11
N CYS A 102 1.15 -9.01 14.67
CA CYS A 102 1.34 -9.02 16.13
C CYS A 102 0.68 -7.78 16.77
N PHE A 103 0.93 -6.60 16.20
CA PHE A 103 0.32 -5.35 16.67
C PHE A 103 -1.21 -5.42 16.59
N ALA A 104 -1.76 -5.76 15.41
CA ALA A 104 -3.20 -5.81 15.23
C ALA A 104 -3.88 -6.83 16.16
N ARG A 105 -3.26 -8.00 16.38
CA ARG A 105 -3.77 -8.98 17.32
C ARG A 105 -3.86 -8.43 18.74
N HIS A 106 -2.75 -7.86 19.23
CA HIS A 106 -2.71 -7.32 20.59
C HIS A 106 -3.68 -6.15 20.74
N PHE A 107 -3.66 -5.23 19.77
CA PHE A 107 -4.50 -4.05 19.77
C PHE A 107 -5.99 -4.41 19.80
N LEU A 108 -6.45 -5.23 18.85
CA LEU A 108 -7.86 -5.60 18.72
C LEU A 108 -8.39 -6.48 19.86
N GLN A 109 -7.52 -7.16 20.59
CA GLN A 109 -7.91 -7.98 21.74
C GLN A 109 -8.06 -7.16 23.04
N ASN A 110 -7.49 -5.98 23.11
CA ASN A 110 -7.40 -5.21 24.34
C ASN A 110 -7.98 -3.80 24.24
N ILE A 111 -8.18 -3.30 23.01
CA ILE A 111 -8.54 -1.90 22.78
C ILE A 111 -9.66 -1.81 21.74
N GLU A 112 -10.71 -1.12 22.11
CA GLU A 112 -11.73 -0.62 21.20
C GLU A 112 -11.35 0.80 20.79
N VAL A 113 -11.38 1.09 19.47
CA VAL A 113 -11.04 2.40 18.93
C VAL A 113 -12.19 2.95 18.08
N SER A 114 -12.47 4.22 18.21
CA SER A 114 -13.43 4.93 17.38
C SER A 114 -12.90 6.31 16.98
N LEU A 115 -13.33 6.79 15.83
CA LEU A 115 -13.13 8.17 15.40
C LEU A 115 -14.25 9.05 16.00
N GLU A 116 -13.98 10.34 16.13
CA GLU A 116 -15.02 11.32 16.43
C GLU A 116 -15.96 11.49 15.24
N ASP A 117 -17.25 11.72 15.51
CA ASP A 117 -18.23 11.93 14.46
C ASP A 117 -17.84 13.12 13.57
N GLY A 118 -17.85 12.90 12.25
CA GLY A 118 -17.49 13.93 11.29
C GLY A 118 -15.97 14.22 11.19
N TYR A 119 -15.12 13.59 11.99
CA TYR A 119 -13.68 13.77 11.88
C TYR A 119 -13.15 13.21 10.57
N LYS A 120 -12.41 14.03 9.84
CA LYS A 120 -11.69 13.64 8.62
C LYS A 120 -10.21 13.94 8.83
N PRO A 121 -9.33 12.92 8.78
CA PRO A 121 -7.89 13.15 8.90
C PRO A 121 -7.36 14.07 7.80
N ASP A 122 -6.51 15.03 8.16
CA ASP A 122 -5.74 15.81 7.20
C ASP A 122 -4.49 15.02 6.80
N TRP A 123 -4.48 14.48 5.60
CA TRP A 123 -3.41 13.63 5.11
C TRP A 123 -2.26 14.41 4.50
N GLN A 124 -1.06 14.21 5.01
CA GLN A 124 0.17 14.53 4.30
C GLN A 124 0.55 13.32 3.43
N MET A 125 0.64 13.51 2.12
CA MET A 125 0.93 12.40 1.18
C MET A 125 2.41 12.22 0.88
N TRP A 126 3.23 13.23 1.11
CA TRP A 126 4.67 13.21 0.79
C TRP A 126 5.52 13.66 1.99
N PRO A 127 6.71 13.08 2.25
CA PRO A 127 7.34 11.93 1.56
C PRO A 127 6.74 10.57 1.90
N ILE A 128 6.07 10.44 3.04
CA ILE A 128 5.37 9.24 3.51
C ILE A 128 3.96 9.66 3.92
N PRO A 129 2.91 8.95 3.44
CA PRO A 129 1.54 9.23 3.85
C PRO A 129 1.37 9.12 5.38
N LYS A 130 0.86 10.18 5.99
CA LYS A 130 0.53 10.21 7.42
C LYS A 130 -0.51 11.29 7.72
N PRO A 131 -1.34 11.14 8.76
CA PRO A 131 -2.18 12.22 9.24
C PRO A 131 -1.31 13.32 9.87
N ARG A 132 -1.55 14.60 9.49
CA ARG A 132 -0.81 15.77 10.02
C ARG A 132 -1.12 16.03 11.48
N ASP A 133 -2.36 15.74 11.87
CA ASP A 133 -2.90 15.95 13.22
C ASP A 133 -2.71 14.75 14.16
N GLY A 134 -1.98 13.71 13.71
CA GLY A 134 -1.65 12.54 14.51
C GLY A 134 -2.76 11.49 14.58
N LEU A 135 -3.87 11.62 13.82
CA LEU A 135 -5.03 10.73 13.84
C LEU A 135 -5.72 10.69 15.21
N ARG A 136 -6.59 11.64 15.49
CA ARG A 136 -7.34 11.71 16.74
C ARG A 136 -8.35 10.57 16.86
N VAL A 137 -8.22 9.79 17.90
CA VAL A 137 -9.09 8.64 18.18
C VAL A 137 -9.52 8.60 19.62
N ARG A 138 -10.68 8.00 19.88
CA ARG A 138 -11.09 7.59 21.24
C ARG A 138 -10.71 6.14 21.44
N MET A 139 -10.07 5.83 22.57
CA MET A 139 -9.68 4.47 22.92
C MET A 139 -10.32 4.05 24.22
N ARG A 140 -10.77 2.79 24.29
CA ARG A 140 -11.31 2.16 25.48
C ARG A 140 -10.66 0.79 25.63
N ALA A 141 -10.24 0.44 26.83
CA ALA A 141 -9.84 -0.94 27.13
C ALA A 141 -11.07 -1.88 27.06
N VAL A 142 -10.87 -3.07 26.51
CA VAL A 142 -11.90 -4.12 26.40
C VAL A 142 -11.77 -5.09 27.58
#